data_161540ca70e4c85f1820f83a5366540b
#
_entry.id   161540ca70e4c85f1820f83a5366540b
#
_cell.length_a   1.000
_cell.length_b   1.000
_cell.length_c   1.000
_cell.angle_alpha   90.00
_cell.angle_beta   90.00
_cell.angle_gamma   90.00
#
_symmetry.space_group_name_H-M   'P 1'
#
loop_
_entity.id
_entity.type
_entity.pdbx_description
1 polymer ?
#
loop_
_entity_poly.entity_id
_entity_poly.type
_entity_poly.pdbx_seq_one_letter_code
_entity_poly.pdbx_strand_id
1 'polypeptide(L)'
;DDYEKVMQLGEHWINTSGKKYSRIFDRVYFREIVKHCKELRHIVLLVEDGNKIIGLVSGSELPTGQSWGCLSKFMNEYDGLSEFLIVEFVRKINQINPAIEYMNTGSDLGPGGLRAFKDKFRPVLNLKRYEIQLRQ
;
A
#
# COMPACT_ATOMS: atom_id res chain seq x y z
N ASP A 1 17.51 -6.18 -11.48
CA ASP A 1 16.65 -6.99 -10.62
C ASP A 1 15.58 -6.12 -9.96
N ASP A 2 14.32 -6.50 -10.10
CA ASP A 2 13.18 -5.68 -9.61
C ASP A 2 13.21 -5.49 -8.09
N TYR A 3 13.74 -6.46 -7.35
CA TYR A 3 13.90 -6.34 -5.89
C TYR A 3 14.76 -5.12 -5.53
N GLU A 4 15.93 -4.98 -6.15
CA GLU A 4 16.83 -3.86 -5.86
C GLU A 4 16.20 -2.52 -6.25
N LYS A 5 15.52 -2.45 -7.40
CA LYS A 5 14.81 -1.24 -7.84
C LYS A 5 13.68 -0.86 -6.88
N VAL A 6 12.94 -1.86 -6.35
CA VAL A 6 11.89 -1.64 -5.33
C VAL A 6 12.50 -1.14 -4.02
N MET A 7 13.64 -1.70 -3.60
CA MET A 7 14.33 -1.20 -2.41
C MET A 7 14.82 0.24 -2.58
N GLN A 8 15.29 0.62 -3.79
CA GLN A 8 15.64 2.00 -4.11
C GLN A 8 14.43 2.94 -4.02
N LEU A 9 13.25 2.52 -4.49
CA LEU A 9 12.00 3.27 -4.30
C LEU A 9 11.70 3.49 -2.80
N GLY A 10 11.85 2.45 -1.97
CA GLY A 10 11.67 2.54 -0.53
C GLY A 10 12.62 3.57 0.12
N GLU A 11 13.89 3.54 -0.22
CA GLU A 11 14.89 4.52 0.27
C GLU A 11 14.60 5.94 -0.23
N HIS A 12 14.20 6.11 -1.50
CA HIS A 12 13.77 7.40 -2.01
C HIS A 12 12.59 7.95 -1.21
N TRP A 13 11.57 7.12 -0.97
CA TRP A 13 10.39 7.51 -0.19
C TRP A 13 10.75 7.94 1.23
N ILE A 14 11.67 7.23 1.91
CA ILE A 14 12.15 7.60 3.25
C ILE A 14 12.82 8.96 3.23
N ASN A 15 13.66 9.21 2.26
CA ASN A 15 14.46 10.44 2.16
C ASN A 15 13.63 11.67 1.77
N THR A 16 12.49 11.48 1.16
CA THR A 16 11.55 12.54 0.75
C THR A 16 10.37 12.66 1.70
N SER A 17 9.37 11.79 1.54
CA SER A 17 8.12 11.79 2.30
C SER A 17 8.29 11.24 3.71
N GLY A 18 9.19 10.28 3.91
CA GLY A 18 9.39 9.58 5.17
C GLY A 18 9.92 10.45 6.30
N LYS A 19 10.65 11.54 5.99
CA LYS A 19 11.10 12.51 7.01
C LYS A 19 9.93 13.12 7.76
N LYS A 20 8.83 13.40 7.06
CA LYS A 20 7.58 13.91 7.63
C LYS A 20 6.76 12.85 8.35
N TYR A 21 6.91 11.59 7.95
CA TYR A 21 6.09 10.47 8.39
C TYR A 21 6.92 9.30 8.94
N SER A 22 8.04 9.59 9.62
CA SER A 22 8.99 8.59 10.13
C SER A 22 8.37 7.51 11.01
N ARG A 23 7.24 7.79 11.67
CA ARG A 23 6.47 6.82 12.47
C ARG A 23 5.62 5.86 11.64
N ILE A 24 5.47 6.12 10.33
CA ILE A 24 4.59 5.36 9.43
C ILE A 24 5.37 4.36 8.60
N PHE A 25 6.68 4.58 8.41
CA PHE A 25 7.50 3.70 7.60
C PHE A 25 8.36 2.79 8.47
N ASP A 26 7.98 1.53 8.49
CA ASP A 26 8.81 0.46 9.05
C ASP A 26 9.65 -0.17 7.93
N ARG A 27 10.96 0.06 7.96
CA ARG A 27 11.92 -0.48 6.97
C ARG A 27 11.96 -1.99 6.98
N VAL A 28 11.87 -2.59 8.16
CA VAL A 28 11.91 -4.05 8.32
C VAL A 28 10.66 -4.64 7.68
N TYR A 29 9.50 -4.11 8.04
CA TYR A 29 8.22 -4.54 7.48
C TYR A 29 8.19 -4.41 5.95
N PHE A 30 8.59 -3.27 5.39
CA PHE A 30 8.65 -3.06 3.95
C PHE A 30 9.52 -4.11 3.26
N ARG A 31 10.75 -4.30 3.75
CA ARG A 31 11.69 -5.28 3.21
C ARG A 31 11.15 -6.70 3.27
N GLU A 32 10.59 -7.10 4.40
CA GLU A 32 10.06 -8.45 4.58
C GLU A 32 8.85 -8.72 3.68
N ILE A 33 7.93 -7.76 3.55
CA ILE A 33 6.81 -7.88 2.61
C ILE A 33 7.31 -8.02 1.17
N VAL A 34 8.25 -7.18 0.73
CA VAL A 34 8.78 -7.25 -0.64
C VAL A 34 9.50 -8.58 -0.89
N LYS A 35 10.29 -9.04 0.06
CA LYS A 35 11.05 -10.29 -0.02
C LYS A 35 10.14 -11.52 -0.10
N HIS A 36 9.07 -11.53 0.67
CA HIS A 36 8.18 -12.67 0.83
C HIS A 36 6.83 -12.50 0.10
N CYS A 37 6.71 -11.57 -0.83
CA CYS A 37 5.44 -11.25 -1.50
C CYS A 37 4.78 -12.47 -2.16
N LYS A 38 5.57 -13.39 -2.74
CA LYS A 38 5.07 -14.61 -3.36
C LYS A 38 4.52 -15.60 -2.31
N GLU A 39 5.25 -15.81 -1.22
CA GLU A 39 4.83 -16.70 -0.12
C GLU A 39 3.58 -16.17 0.58
N LEU A 40 3.48 -14.84 0.71
CA LEU A 40 2.32 -14.14 1.24
C LEU A 40 1.17 -14.04 0.23
N ARG A 41 1.33 -14.58 -0.98
CA ARG A 41 0.36 -14.50 -2.07
C ARG A 41 -0.08 -13.07 -2.37
N HIS A 42 0.85 -12.13 -2.25
CA HIS A 42 0.56 -10.75 -2.59
C HIS A 42 0.44 -10.55 -4.10
N ILE A 43 -0.59 -9.81 -4.48
CA ILE A 43 -0.69 -9.19 -5.78
C ILE A 43 0.16 -7.93 -5.72
N VAL A 44 1.12 -7.80 -6.62
CA VAL A 44 2.05 -6.67 -6.68
C VAL A 44 1.92 -5.98 -8.02
N LEU A 45 1.71 -4.68 -8.01
CA LEU A 45 1.79 -3.83 -9.21
C LEU A 45 2.95 -2.86 -9.06
N LEU A 46 3.74 -2.76 -10.11
CA LEU A 46 4.86 -1.83 -10.23
C LEU A 46 4.59 -0.86 -11.36
N VAL A 47 4.98 0.39 -11.19
CA VAL A 47 5.01 1.40 -12.25
C VAL A 47 6.44 1.78 -12.50
N GLU A 48 6.85 1.72 -13.76
CA GLU A 48 8.20 2.05 -14.21
C GLU A 48 8.21 3.30 -15.08
N ASP A 49 9.26 4.09 -14.93
CA ASP A 49 9.65 5.15 -15.87
C ASP A 49 11.09 4.90 -16.31
N GLY A 50 11.27 4.53 -17.57
CA GLY A 50 12.56 4.05 -18.08
C GLY A 50 13.01 2.79 -17.34
N ASN A 51 14.14 2.87 -16.66
CA ASN A 51 14.72 1.74 -15.90
C ASN A 51 14.53 1.87 -14.39
N LYS A 52 13.61 2.74 -13.94
CA LYS A 52 13.38 3.08 -12.53
C LYS A 52 11.96 2.71 -12.14
N ILE A 53 11.79 2.02 -11.02
CA ILE A 53 10.48 1.82 -10.41
C ILE A 53 10.10 3.09 -9.67
N ILE A 54 9.00 3.71 -10.08
CA ILE A 54 8.49 4.98 -9.52
C ILE A 54 7.29 4.78 -8.61
N GLY A 55 6.65 3.63 -8.68
CA GLY A 55 5.50 3.30 -7.85
C GLY A 55 5.34 1.82 -7.61
N LEU A 56 4.83 1.49 -6.42
CA LEU A 56 4.51 0.14 -5.98
C LEU A 56 3.20 0.17 -5.19
N VAL A 57 2.34 -0.79 -5.48
CA VAL A 57 1.23 -1.16 -4.60
C VAL A 57 1.18 -2.67 -4.47
N SER A 58 0.93 -3.15 -3.26
CA SER A 58 0.75 -4.57 -3.01
C SER A 58 -0.33 -4.86 -1.97
N GLY A 59 -0.88 -6.05 -2.06
CA GLY A 59 -1.88 -6.54 -1.12
C GLY A 59 -2.32 -7.95 -1.47
N SER A 60 -3.29 -8.44 -0.75
CA SER A 60 -3.78 -9.82 -0.88
C SER A 60 -5.30 -9.91 -0.77
N GLU A 61 -5.83 -11.03 -1.21
CA GLU A 61 -7.19 -11.42 -0.90
C GLU A 61 -7.30 -11.87 0.56
N LEU A 62 -8.44 -11.59 1.17
CA LEU A 62 -8.79 -12.08 2.50
C LEU A 62 -9.92 -13.12 2.39
N PRO A 63 -9.99 -14.10 3.32
CA PRO A 63 -11.03 -15.16 3.28
C PRO A 63 -12.46 -14.63 3.37
N THR A 64 -12.65 -13.39 3.78
CA THR A 64 -13.97 -12.75 4.00
C THR A 64 -14.57 -12.09 2.76
N GLY A 65 -14.04 -12.34 1.55
CA GLY A 65 -14.50 -11.67 0.33
C GLY A 65 -14.05 -10.21 0.25
N GLN A 66 -13.02 -9.86 0.99
CA GLN A 66 -12.36 -8.55 0.96
C GLN A 66 -10.94 -8.69 0.43
N SER A 67 -10.34 -7.59 0.06
CA SER A 67 -8.91 -7.49 -0.17
C SER A 67 -8.24 -6.56 0.85
N TRP A 68 -6.96 -6.78 1.07
CA TRP A 68 -6.12 -5.98 1.94
C TRP A 68 -5.09 -5.23 1.11
N GLY A 69 -5.18 -3.89 1.09
CA GLY A 69 -4.15 -3.02 0.53
C GLY A 69 -3.04 -2.84 1.56
N CYS A 70 -1.93 -3.54 1.39
CA CYS A 70 -0.87 -3.66 2.36
C CYS A 70 0.17 -2.53 2.26
N LEU A 71 0.72 -2.35 1.07
CA LEU A 71 1.75 -1.35 0.79
C LEU A 71 1.34 -0.47 -0.38
N SER A 72 1.61 0.83 -0.25
CA SER A 72 1.62 1.76 -1.37
C SER A 72 2.76 2.73 -1.17
N LYS A 73 3.71 2.76 -2.11
CA LYS A 73 4.87 3.66 -2.12
C LYS A 73 5.04 4.21 -3.53
N PHE A 74 5.32 5.48 -3.63
CA PHE A 74 5.43 6.17 -4.92
C PHE A 74 6.31 7.40 -4.79
N MET A 75 6.83 7.85 -5.92
CA MET A 75 7.57 9.10 -6.02
C MET A 75 6.59 10.26 -6.17
N ASN A 76 6.68 11.24 -5.27
CA ASN A 76 5.71 12.34 -5.19
C ASN A 76 5.82 13.35 -6.34
N GLU A 77 6.89 13.32 -7.07
CA GLU A 77 7.12 14.15 -8.26
C GLU A 77 6.24 13.76 -9.47
N TYR A 78 5.54 12.63 -9.40
CA TYR A 78 4.61 12.17 -10.44
C TYR A 78 3.18 12.42 -10.00
N ASP A 79 2.58 13.46 -10.53
CA ASP A 79 1.20 13.84 -10.21
C ASP A 79 0.20 12.74 -10.56
N GLY A 80 -0.69 12.42 -9.62
CA GLY A 80 -1.74 11.41 -9.79
C GLY A 80 -1.26 9.95 -9.67
N LEU A 81 0.04 9.69 -9.50
CA LEU A 81 0.58 8.32 -9.43
C LEU A 81 0.00 7.54 -8.25
N SER A 82 -0.22 8.18 -7.12
CA SER A 82 -0.80 7.54 -5.93
C SER A 82 -2.22 7.05 -6.17
N GLU A 83 -3.05 7.86 -6.79
CA GLU A 83 -4.42 7.52 -7.15
C GLU A 83 -4.45 6.44 -8.23
N PHE A 84 -3.62 6.58 -9.25
CA PHE A 84 -3.47 5.59 -10.31
C PHE A 84 -3.15 4.20 -9.76
N LEU A 85 -2.16 4.09 -8.87
CA LEU A 85 -1.77 2.82 -8.24
C LEU A 85 -2.94 2.15 -7.53
N ILE A 86 -3.72 2.89 -6.75
CA ILE A 86 -4.87 2.33 -6.02
C ILE A 86 -5.96 1.86 -6.98
N VAL A 87 -6.28 2.67 -8.00
CA VAL A 87 -7.31 2.32 -9.00
C VAL A 87 -6.91 1.06 -9.78
N GLU A 88 -5.67 1.00 -10.26
CA GLU A 88 -5.18 -0.17 -11.00
C GLU A 88 -5.08 -1.41 -10.12
N PHE A 89 -4.74 -1.25 -8.85
CA PHE A 89 -4.72 -2.36 -7.90
C PHE A 89 -6.13 -2.94 -7.67
N VAL A 90 -7.13 -2.09 -7.48
CA VAL A 90 -8.54 -2.53 -7.36
C VAL A 90 -9.01 -3.24 -8.64
N ARG A 91 -8.68 -2.68 -9.81
CA ARG A 91 -9.00 -3.33 -11.11
C ARG A 91 -8.35 -4.70 -11.21
N LYS A 92 -7.08 -4.82 -10.81
CA LYS A 92 -6.36 -6.10 -10.85
C LYS A 92 -6.96 -7.13 -9.92
N ILE A 93 -7.32 -6.74 -8.69
CA ILE A 93 -8.00 -7.63 -7.74
C ILE A 93 -9.33 -8.11 -8.31
N ASN A 94 -10.15 -7.21 -8.83
CA ASN A 94 -11.44 -7.57 -9.41
C ASN A 94 -11.31 -8.49 -10.64
N GLN A 95 -10.26 -8.31 -11.45
CA GLN A 95 -9.97 -9.24 -12.56
C GLN A 95 -9.61 -10.64 -12.09
N ILE A 96 -8.88 -10.75 -10.97
CA ILE A 96 -8.46 -12.05 -10.41
C ILE A 96 -9.64 -12.73 -9.71
N ASN A 97 -10.39 -11.98 -8.92
CA ASN A 97 -11.53 -12.50 -8.17
C ASN A 97 -12.68 -11.47 -8.15
N PRO A 98 -13.66 -11.58 -9.09
CA PRO A 98 -14.80 -10.68 -9.16
C PRO A 98 -15.73 -10.72 -7.95
N ALA A 99 -15.61 -11.73 -7.08
CA ALA A 99 -16.40 -11.83 -5.85
C ALA A 99 -15.89 -10.91 -4.73
N ILE A 100 -14.74 -10.28 -4.90
CA ILE A 100 -14.23 -9.30 -3.94
C ILE A 100 -14.89 -7.94 -4.20
N GLU A 101 -15.73 -7.53 -3.26
CA GLU A 101 -16.49 -6.28 -3.33
C GLU A 101 -15.81 -5.10 -2.64
N TYR A 102 -14.94 -5.37 -1.66
CA TYR A 102 -14.34 -4.36 -0.81
C TYR A 102 -12.82 -4.48 -0.72
N MET A 103 -12.15 -3.34 -0.71
CA MET A 103 -10.74 -3.24 -0.35
C MET A 103 -10.58 -2.50 0.98
N ASN A 104 -9.93 -3.14 1.94
CA ASN A 104 -9.52 -2.52 3.17
C ASN A 104 -8.16 -1.82 2.95
N THR A 105 -8.14 -0.50 3.05
CA THR A 105 -6.94 0.31 2.85
C THR A 105 -6.16 0.56 4.15
N GLY A 106 -6.51 -0.13 5.23
CA GLY A 106 -5.86 0.02 6.52
C GLY A 106 -6.20 1.33 7.25
N SER A 107 -5.52 1.56 8.37
CA SER A 107 -5.68 2.76 9.19
C SER A 107 -5.16 4.01 8.46
N ASP A 108 -5.74 5.17 8.77
CA ASP A 108 -5.21 6.48 8.36
C ASP A 108 -4.03 6.94 9.22
N LEU A 109 -3.69 6.17 10.27
CA LEU A 109 -2.57 6.39 11.19
C LEU A 109 -2.59 7.77 11.89
N GLY A 110 -3.68 8.54 11.74
CA GLY A 110 -3.86 9.85 12.35
C GLY A 110 -3.45 11.07 11.54
N PRO A 111 -2.40 11.05 10.65
CA PRO A 111 -2.08 12.22 9.84
C PRO A 111 -3.22 12.62 8.90
N GLY A 112 -3.60 13.89 8.96
CA GLY A 112 -4.71 14.42 8.15
C GLY A 112 -4.52 14.24 6.63
N GLY A 113 -3.29 14.27 6.15
CA GLY A 113 -2.99 14.06 4.72
C GLY A 113 -3.34 12.64 4.23
N LEU A 114 -3.07 11.61 5.04
CA LEU A 114 -3.41 10.24 4.68
C LEU A 114 -4.93 10.01 4.73
N ARG A 115 -5.63 10.61 5.69
CA ARG A 115 -7.08 10.60 5.74
C ARG A 115 -7.68 11.27 4.52
N ALA A 116 -7.26 12.49 4.20
CA ALA A 116 -7.73 13.23 3.02
C ALA A 116 -7.47 12.46 1.71
N PHE A 117 -6.33 11.77 1.61
CA PHE A 117 -6.06 10.89 0.47
C PHE A 117 -7.06 9.74 0.37
N LYS A 118 -7.35 9.05 1.48
CA LYS A 118 -8.30 7.93 1.49
C LYS A 118 -9.74 8.38 1.23
N ASP A 119 -10.12 9.55 1.72
CA ASP A 119 -11.46 10.12 1.52
C ASP A 119 -11.74 10.47 0.04
N LYS A 120 -10.71 10.67 -0.80
CA LYS A 120 -10.88 10.84 -2.25
C LYS A 120 -11.58 9.64 -2.91
N PHE A 121 -11.40 8.43 -2.36
CA PHE A 121 -12.01 7.20 -2.87
C PHE A 121 -13.41 6.95 -2.32
N ARG A 122 -13.98 7.90 -1.56
CA ARG A 122 -15.35 7.83 -0.99
C ARG A 122 -15.62 6.49 -0.29
N PRO A 123 -14.91 6.20 0.81
CA PRO A 123 -15.04 4.91 1.50
C PRO A 123 -16.48 4.66 1.94
N VAL A 124 -17.00 3.47 1.64
CA VAL A 124 -18.36 3.06 2.00
C VAL A 124 -18.46 2.53 3.44
N LEU A 125 -17.32 2.13 4.01
CA LEU A 125 -17.22 1.64 5.38
C LEU A 125 -16.04 2.31 6.10
N ASN A 126 -16.30 2.80 7.30
CA ASN A 126 -15.29 3.31 8.23
C ASN A 126 -15.25 2.41 9.46
N LEU A 127 -14.30 1.49 9.49
CA LEU A 127 -14.14 0.53 10.59
C LEU A 127 -13.31 1.13 11.71
N LYS A 128 -13.69 0.86 12.96
CA LYS A 128 -12.88 1.22 14.12
C LYS A 128 -11.80 0.16 14.36
N ARG A 129 -10.59 0.60 14.64
CA ARG A 129 -9.51 -0.26 15.12
C ARG A 129 -9.50 -0.26 16.65
N TYR A 130 -9.36 -1.45 17.22
CA TYR A 130 -9.23 -1.65 18.66
C TYR A 130 -7.89 -2.31 18.96
N GLU A 131 -7.23 -1.86 20.01
CA GLU A 131 -6.05 -2.50 20.57
C GLU A 131 -6.44 -3.13 21.91
N ILE A 132 -6.16 -4.44 22.06
CA ILE A 132 -6.47 -5.18 23.27
C ILE A 132 -5.15 -5.48 23.97
N GLN A 133 -5.01 -5.03 25.20
CA GLN A 133 -3.86 -5.32 26.06
C GLN A 133 -4.30 -6.25 27.19
N LEU A 134 -3.56 -7.36 27.36
CA LEU A 134 -3.72 -8.19 28.53
C LEU A 134 -3.13 -7.46 29.73
N ARG A 135 -3.95 -7.26 30.78
CA ARG A 135 -3.42 -6.81 32.08
C ARG A 135 -2.66 -7.98 32.70
N GLN A 136 -1.39 -7.77 32.97
CA GLN A 136 -0.57 -8.67 33.79
C GLN A 136 -0.93 -8.49 35.25
#